data_5d8a33e83b1efbc6668b2a9acd9c4112
#
_entry.id   5d8a33e83b1efbc6668b2a9acd9c4112
#
_cell.length_a   1.000
_cell.length_b   1.000
_cell.length_c   1.000
_cell.angle_alpha   90.00
_cell.angle_beta   90.00
_cell.angle_gamma   90.00
#
_symmetry.space_group_name_H-M   'P 1'
#
loop_
_entity.id
_entity.type
_entity.pdbx_description
1 polymer ?
#
loop_
_entity_poly.entity_id
_entity_poly.type
_entity_poly.pdbx_seq_one_letter_code
_entity_poly.pdbx_strand_id
1 'polypeptide(L)'
;MPHLRFRAVSLDTLKEISAPLLADLCALTGGKPEFVTMERVESHRVRDGELESGFPFVELHWFARPQEQQDAAAGLITRHLKAALGEQTYVVVQVFPIDKSAYYSNGEHY
;
A
#
# COMPACT_ATOMS: atom_id res chain seq x y z
N MET A 1 4.78 11.54 -1.22
CA MET A 1 5.34 10.52 -0.30
C MET A 1 4.38 9.37 -0.19
N PRO A 2 4.62 8.26 -0.85
CA PRO A 2 3.77 7.09 -0.68
C PRO A 2 3.98 6.46 0.69
N HIS A 3 2.87 6.21 1.36
CA HIS A 3 2.84 5.45 2.61
C HIS A 3 1.82 4.33 2.44
N LEU A 4 2.26 3.09 2.58
CA LEU A 4 1.43 1.92 2.38
C LEU A 4 1.17 1.22 3.71
N ARG A 5 -0.11 0.91 3.95
CA ARG A 5 -0.55 0.20 5.14
C ARG A 5 -1.19 -1.10 4.69
N PHE A 6 -0.64 -2.21 5.17
CA PHE A 6 -1.08 -3.55 4.76
C PHE A 6 -1.81 -4.24 5.90
N ARG A 7 -3.09 -4.58 5.67
CA ARG A 7 -3.87 -5.42 6.57
C ARG A 7 -4.01 -6.81 5.98
N ALA A 8 -4.05 -7.82 6.85
CA ALA A 8 -4.17 -9.23 6.47
C ALA A 8 -3.05 -9.71 5.55
N VAL A 9 -1.87 -9.15 5.72
CA VAL A 9 -0.63 -9.57 5.06
C VAL A 9 0.37 -9.87 6.17
N SER A 10 0.99 -11.04 6.14
CA SER A 10 1.98 -11.39 7.16
C SER A 10 3.22 -10.50 7.03
N LEU A 11 3.93 -10.34 8.15
CA LEU A 11 5.16 -9.57 8.15
C LEU A 11 6.20 -10.20 7.20
N ASP A 12 6.28 -11.52 7.16
CA ASP A 12 7.19 -12.23 6.24
C ASP A 12 6.88 -11.93 4.78
N THR A 13 5.61 -11.96 4.41
CA THR A 13 5.20 -11.62 3.04
C THR A 13 5.54 -10.18 2.72
N LEU A 14 5.26 -9.25 3.64
CA LEU A 14 5.57 -7.84 3.41
C LEU A 14 7.07 -7.63 3.24
N LYS A 15 7.89 -8.28 4.07
CA LYS A 15 9.35 -8.21 3.92
C LYS A 15 9.79 -8.71 2.54
N GLU A 16 9.19 -9.80 2.08
CA GLU A 16 9.52 -10.40 0.79
C GLU A 16 9.22 -9.49 -0.39
N ILE A 17 8.04 -8.86 -0.39
CA ILE A 17 7.61 -8.04 -1.53
C ILE A 17 8.11 -6.60 -1.44
N SER A 18 8.60 -6.15 -0.28
CA SER A 18 8.88 -4.73 -0.05
C SER A 18 9.91 -4.15 -1.01
N ALA A 19 11.02 -4.83 -1.23
CA ALA A 19 12.08 -4.31 -2.10
C ALA A 19 11.64 -4.22 -3.58
N PRO A 20 11.09 -5.27 -4.20
CA PRO A 20 10.64 -5.15 -5.58
C PRO A 20 9.45 -4.20 -5.75
N LEU A 21 8.53 -4.16 -4.80
CA LEU A 21 7.41 -3.21 -4.86
C LEU A 21 7.92 -1.77 -4.75
N LEU A 22 8.86 -1.52 -3.84
CA LEU A 22 9.47 -0.20 -3.69
C LEU A 22 10.11 0.25 -4.99
N ALA A 23 10.89 -0.63 -5.65
CA ALA A 23 11.53 -0.31 -6.91
C ALA A 23 10.51 0.05 -7.99
N ASP A 24 9.43 -0.71 -8.09
CA ASP A 24 8.39 -0.47 -9.09
C ASP A 24 7.64 0.84 -8.83
N LEU A 25 7.33 1.14 -7.56
CA LEU A 25 6.67 2.39 -7.21
C LEU A 25 7.56 3.60 -7.52
N CYS A 26 8.84 3.51 -7.22
CA CYS A 26 9.78 4.58 -7.53
C CYS A 26 9.92 4.79 -9.04
N ALA A 27 9.95 3.71 -9.82
CA ALA A 27 9.98 3.79 -11.28
C ALA A 27 8.72 4.47 -11.83
N LEU A 28 7.58 4.18 -11.24
CA LEU A 28 6.32 4.79 -11.65
C LEU A 28 6.25 6.28 -11.33
N THR A 29 6.66 6.67 -10.14
CA THR A 29 6.47 8.04 -9.66
C THR A 29 7.66 8.95 -9.89
N GLY A 30 8.84 8.39 -10.17
CA GLY A 30 10.08 9.15 -10.22
C GLY A 30 10.59 9.57 -8.84
N GLY A 31 9.95 9.08 -7.77
CA GLY A 31 10.33 9.43 -6.41
C GLY A 31 11.54 8.67 -5.90
N LYS A 32 12.03 9.09 -4.73
CA LYS A 32 13.19 8.46 -4.10
C LYS A 32 12.73 7.38 -3.12
N PRO A 33 13.48 6.26 -3.03
CA PRO A 33 13.10 5.16 -2.15
C PRO A 33 12.95 5.55 -0.68
N GLU A 34 13.78 6.48 -0.21
CA GLU A 34 13.75 6.90 1.20
C GLU A 34 12.46 7.61 1.60
N PHE A 35 11.66 8.05 0.63
CA PHE A 35 10.38 8.71 0.90
C PHE A 35 9.19 7.77 0.85
N VAL A 36 9.40 6.50 0.58
CA VAL A 36 8.34 5.50 0.57
C VAL A 36 8.40 4.71 1.88
N THR A 37 7.27 4.60 2.53
CA THR A 37 7.18 3.82 3.77
C THR A 37 6.13 2.74 3.62
N MET A 38 6.38 1.60 4.26
CA MET A 38 5.46 0.47 4.27
C MET A 38 5.35 -0.06 5.68
N GLU A 39 4.14 -0.36 6.10
CA GLU A 39 3.91 -0.94 7.42
C GLU A 39 2.86 -2.03 7.35
N ARG A 40 2.97 -2.99 8.28
CA ARG A 40 1.93 -3.97 8.51
C ARG A 40 1.04 -3.46 9.63
N VAL A 41 -0.26 -3.46 9.39
CA VAL A 41 -1.26 -3.12 10.40
C VAL A 41 -1.90 -4.41 10.87
N GLU A 42 -1.74 -4.72 12.16
CA GLU A 42 -2.40 -5.87 12.74
C GLU A 42 -3.88 -5.56 12.93
N SER A 43 -4.73 -6.45 12.42
CA SER A 43 -6.18 -6.25 12.47
C SER A 43 -6.91 -7.58 12.56
N HIS A 44 -8.14 -7.52 13.07
CA HIS A 44 -9.01 -8.67 13.19
C HIS A 44 -10.33 -8.36 12.51
N ARG A 45 -10.71 -9.17 11.54
CA ARG A 45 -12.00 -9.00 10.87
C ARG A 45 -13.05 -9.78 11.62
N VAL A 46 -14.21 -9.20 11.70
CA VAL A 46 -15.34 -9.79 12.43
C VAL A 46 -16.57 -9.83 11.53
N ARG A 47 -17.28 -10.94 11.52
CA ARG A 47 -18.55 -11.08 10.84
C ARG A 47 -19.49 -11.91 11.74
N ASP A 48 -20.68 -11.38 11.96
CA ASP A 48 -21.72 -12.07 12.75
C ASP A 48 -21.22 -12.50 14.13
N GLY A 49 -20.41 -11.64 14.77
CA GLY A 49 -19.91 -11.87 16.11
C GLY A 49 -18.70 -12.78 16.21
N GLU A 50 -18.15 -13.23 15.08
CA GLU A 50 -17.01 -14.14 15.09
C GLU A 50 -15.87 -13.60 14.23
N LEU A 51 -14.64 -14.07 14.52
CA LEU A 51 -13.50 -13.76 13.69
C LEU A 51 -13.64 -14.43 12.33
N GLU A 52 -13.30 -13.70 11.29
CA GLU A 52 -13.24 -14.28 9.94
C GLU A 52 -11.86 -14.08 9.33
N SER A 53 -11.51 -14.91 8.37
CA SER A 53 -10.29 -14.78 7.61
C SER A 53 -10.35 -13.50 6.78
N GLY A 54 -9.29 -12.72 6.85
CA GLY A 54 -9.17 -11.53 6.03
C GLY A 54 -8.55 -11.84 4.67
N PHE A 55 -8.54 -10.83 3.84
CA PHE A 55 -7.78 -10.82 2.59
C PHE A 55 -6.93 -9.55 2.58
N PRO A 56 -5.84 -9.51 1.78
CA PRO A 56 -5.00 -8.32 1.73
C PRO A 56 -5.80 -7.06 1.44
N PHE A 57 -5.69 -6.10 2.33
CA PHE A 57 -6.37 -4.81 2.24
C PHE A 57 -5.32 -3.73 2.43
N VAL A 58 -4.99 -3.01 1.35
CA VAL A 58 -3.88 -2.08 1.34
C VAL A 58 -4.40 -0.65 1.19
N GLU A 59 -3.88 0.23 2.04
CA GLU A 59 -4.11 1.67 1.89
C GLU A 59 -2.85 2.29 1.32
N LEU A 60 -3.03 3.07 0.27
CA LEU A 60 -1.95 3.86 -0.32
C LEU A 60 -2.25 5.33 -0.07
N HIS A 61 -1.46 5.95 0.80
CA HIS A 61 -1.54 7.38 1.09
C HIS A 61 -0.42 8.07 0.33
N TRP A 62 -0.74 8.99 -0.53
CA TRP A 62 0.26 9.73 -1.30
C TRP A 62 -0.29 11.08 -1.75
N PHE A 63 0.56 11.93 -2.26
CA PHE A 63 0.11 13.18 -2.85
C PHE A 63 -0.72 12.90 -4.08
N ALA A 64 -1.80 13.67 -4.27
CA ALA A 64 -2.74 13.47 -5.37
C ALA A 64 -1.99 13.38 -6.72
N ARG A 65 -2.35 12.38 -7.51
CA ARG A 65 -1.76 12.09 -8.81
C ARG A 65 -2.84 11.81 -9.84
N PRO A 66 -2.52 11.91 -11.13
CA PRO A 66 -3.48 11.56 -12.17
C PRO A 66 -4.03 10.14 -12.02
N GLN A 67 -5.25 9.94 -12.45
CA GLN A 67 -5.93 8.64 -12.33
C GLN A 67 -5.11 7.50 -12.94
N GLU A 68 -4.42 7.74 -14.05
CA GLU A 68 -3.58 6.73 -14.70
C GLU A 68 -2.48 6.22 -13.79
N GLN A 69 -1.82 7.11 -13.04
CA GLN A 69 -0.78 6.71 -12.09
C GLN A 69 -1.37 5.98 -10.89
N GLN A 70 -2.54 6.41 -10.45
CA GLN A 70 -3.26 5.73 -9.37
C GLN A 70 -3.62 4.30 -9.78
N ASP A 71 -4.14 4.13 -10.98
CA ASP A 71 -4.48 2.80 -11.52
C ASP A 71 -3.24 1.92 -11.62
N ALA A 72 -2.14 2.48 -12.11
CA ALA A 72 -0.87 1.76 -12.24
C ALA A 72 -0.33 1.33 -10.88
N ALA A 73 -0.37 2.21 -9.87
CA ALA A 73 0.09 1.87 -8.52
C ALA A 73 -0.74 0.76 -7.91
N ALA A 74 -2.05 0.84 -8.02
CA ALA A 74 -2.95 -0.20 -7.52
C ALA A 74 -2.67 -1.54 -8.20
N GLY A 75 -2.42 -1.52 -9.49
CA GLY A 75 -2.04 -2.71 -10.26
C GLY A 75 -0.73 -3.32 -9.80
N LEU A 76 0.27 -2.49 -9.53
CA LEU A 76 1.58 -2.94 -9.02
C LEU A 76 1.43 -3.65 -7.67
N ILE A 77 0.73 -3.02 -6.75
CA ILE A 77 0.50 -3.58 -5.41
C ILE A 77 -0.21 -4.93 -5.51
N THR A 78 -1.27 -4.97 -6.30
CA THR A 78 -2.06 -6.19 -6.51
C THR A 78 -1.21 -7.30 -7.10
N ARG A 79 -0.39 -6.99 -8.11
CA ARG A 79 0.44 -7.99 -8.79
C ARG A 79 1.47 -8.59 -7.86
N HIS A 80 2.15 -7.77 -7.05
CA HIS A 80 3.13 -8.26 -6.10
C HIS A 80 2.50 -9.15 -5.03
N LEU A 81 1.32 -8.78 -4.53
CA LEU A 81 0.62 -9.60 -3.54
C LEU A 81 0.14 -10.91 -4.12
N LYS A 82 -0.40 -10.91 -5.33
CA LYS A 82 -0.82 -12.14 -5.99
C LYS A 82 0.35 -13.05 -6.30
N ALA A 83 1.48 -12.50 -6.69
CA ALA A 83 2.70 -13.30 -6.93
C ALA A 83 3.17 -13.99 -5.66
N ALA A 84 3.05 -13.34 -4.51
CA ALA A 84 3.49 -13.90 -3.24
C ALA A 84 2.47 -14.85 -2.62
N LEU A 85 1.17 -14.57 -2.77
CA LEU A 85 0.10 -15.28 -2.05
C LEU A 85 -0.74 -16.20 -2.94
N GLY A 86 -0.63 -16.07 -4.26
CA GLY A 86 -1.37 -16.86 -5.23
C GLY A 86 -2.25 -15.99 -6.13
N GLU A 87 -2.40 -16.40 -7.38
CA GLU A 87 -3.16 -15.62 -8.38
C GLU A 87 -4.64 -15.50 -8.05
N GLN A 88 -5.18 -16.39 -7.23
CA GLN A 88 -6.58 -16.36 -6.82
C GLN A 88 -6.83 -15.49 -5.59
N THR A 89 -5.78 -14.91 -5.01
CA THR A 89 -5.92 -14.03 -3.85
C THR A 89 -6.74 -12.80 -4.20
N TYR A 90 -7.74 -12.51 -3.39
CA TYR A 90 -8.52 -11.29 -3.52
C TYR A 90 -7.77 -10.15 -2.82
N VAL A 91 -7.48 -9.09 -3.55
CA VAL A 91 -6.70 -7.96 -3.05
C VAL A 91 -7.49 -6.68 -3.21
N VAL A 92 -7.58 -5.90 -2.14
CA VAL A 92 -8.19 -4.58 -2.19
C VAL A 92 -7.09 -3.52 -2.00
N VAL A 93 -7.11 -2.51 -2.82
CA VAL A 93 -6.25 -1.33 -2.67
C VAL A 93 -7.15 -0.10 -2.63
N GLN A 94 -7.04 0.66 -1.56
CA GLN A 94 -7.70 1.97 -1.45
C GLN A 94 -6.64 3.06 -1.54
N VAL A 95 -6.91 4.08 -2.33
CA VAL A 95 -5.98 5.20 -2.49
C VAL A 95 -6.54 6.42 -1.78
N PHE A 96 -5.69 7.02 -0.94
CA PHE A 96 -6.02 8.23 -0.19
C PHE A 96 -5.14 9.36 -0.70
N PRO A 97 -5.65 10.18 -1.63
CA PRO A 97 -4.88 11.31 -2.12
C PRO A 97 -4.77 12.38 -1.04
N ILE A 98 -3.56 12.87 -0.82
CA ILE A 98 -3.28 13.87 0.20
C ILE A 98 -2.92 15.18 -0.49
N ASP A 99 -3.49 16.27 -0.01
CA ASP A 99 -3.08 17.60 -0.41
C ASP A 99 -1.73 17.89 0.25
N LYS A 100 -0.80 18.42 -0.50
CA LYS A 100 0.53 18.77 0.02
C LYS A 100 0.46 19.69 1.23
N SER A 101 -0.50 20.60 1.23
CA SER A 101 -0.71 21.53 2.36
C SER A 101 -1.19 20.83 3.63
N ALA A 102 -1.65 19.59 3.53
CA ALA A 102 -2.10 18.79 4.66
C ALA A 102 -1.05 17.79 5.15
N TYR A 103 0.13 17.81 4.57
CA TYR A 103 1.24 16.93 4.95
C TYR A 103 2.33 17.74 5.62
N TYR A 104 2.57 17.47 6.89
CA TYR A 104 3.55 18.18 7.70
C TYR A 104 4.69 17.26 8.08
N SER A 105 5.91 17.75 7.90
CA SER A 105 7.12 17.08 8.33
C SER A 105 7.87 18.05 9.22
N ASN A 106 8.16 17.66 10.45
CA ASN A 106 8.77 18.53 11.46
C ASN A 106 8.03 19.85 11.66
N GLY A 107 6.70 19.83 11.54
CA GLY A 107 5.87 21.00 11.76
C GLY A 107 5.71 21.95 10.57
N GLU A 108 6.30 21.61 9.44
CA GLU A 108 6.18 22.39 8.21
C GLU A 108 5.51 21.56 7.12
N HIS A 109 4.58 22.18 6.39
CA HIS A 109 3.91 21.47 5.30
C HIS A 109 4.79 21.46 4.04
N TYR A 110 4.47 20.56 3.17
CA TYR A 110 5.25 20.31 1.96
C TYR A 110 5.17 21.45 0.95
#